data_6ebbb647bf76ec316e29c8b2a3871e6c
#
_entry.id   6ebbb647bf76ec316e29c8b2a3871e6c
#
_cell.length_a   1.000
_cell.length_b   1.000
_cell.length_c   1.000
_cell.angle_alpha   90.00
_cell.angle_beta   90.00
_cell.angle_gamma   90.00
#
_symmetry.space_group_name_H-M   'P 1'
#
loop_
_entity.id
_entity.type
_entity.pdbx_description
1 polymer ?
#
loop_
_entity_poly.entity_id
_entity_poly.type
_entity_poly.pdbx_seq_one_letter_code
_entity_poly.pdbx_strand_id
1 'polypeptide(L)'
;YNEIKYRIYSVDFLSFNKNKIIKNDFKEFYELEKKIDNFKTVSNYDIYFNIETFSKSIKLVIKNILNKQPNDVIYLPKNGMREYQNYIEDDKQGKFDIDKSISNDIKSYFAPKGFYYNYEFSYEYLEHFKNTIEYCKENNIEVFVYMTPLYSELFDAINSANYYDEFKKFKKEIVKITDFIDFTGHTSITTSKNNYWDASHLKVEKTEEIMKNILNFDSTISQDKIAVKVTKENIDERLENLRKQIQDYDLNKTSLGNK
;
A
#
# COMPACT_ATOMS: atom_id res chain seq x y z
N TYR A 1 -25.54 16.61 4.23
CA TYR A 1 -24.24 15.98 3.95
C TYR A 1 -23.42 16.07 5.23
N ASN A 2 -22.93 14.93 5.77
CA ASN A 2 -22.01 14.98 6.88
C ASN A 2 -20.67 15.49 6.34
N GLU A 3 -20.18 16.60 6.90
CA GLU A 3 -18.84 17.12 6.55
C GLU A 3 -17.77 16.12 6.96
N ILE A 4 -16.80 15.88 6.06
CA ILE A 4 -15.61 15.09 6.37
C ILE A 4 -14.75 15.92 7.29
N LYS A 5 -14.52 15.43 8.52
CA LYS A 5 -13.72 16.14 9.54
C LYS A 5 -12.26 15.73 9.53
N TYR A 6 -11.97 14.49 9.18
CA TYR A 6 -10.61 13.96 9.12
C TYR A 6 -10.46 12.89 8.04
N ARG A 7 -9.26 12.74 7.55
CA ARG A 7 -8.83 11.76 6.55
C ARG A 7 -7.58 11.05 7.02
N ILE A 8 -7.57 9.73 6.89
CA ILE A 8 -6.36 8.91 7.07
C ILE A 8 -5.82 8.58 5.69
N TYR A 9 -4.55 8.89 5.45
CA TYR A 9 -3.91 8.76 4.15
C TYR A 9 -2.68 7.86 4.25
N SER A 10 -2.74 6.69 3.60
CA SER A 10 -1.57 5.83 3.47
C SER A 10 -0.66 6.30 2.35
N VAL A 11 0.63 6.28 2.58
CA VAL A 11 1.64 6.68 1.60
C VAL A 11 2.67 5.56 1.48
N ASP A 12 2.78 4.98 0.30
CA ASP A 12 3.66 3.85 0.03
C ASP A 12 4.73 4.19 -0.98
N PHE A 13 5.95 3.70 -0.76
CA PHE A 13 7.07 3.90 -1.66
C PHE A 13 6.73 3.48 -3.10
N LEU A 14 6.09 2.32 -3.28
CA LEU A 14 5.67 1.82 -4.60
C LEU A 14 4.75 2.78 -5.37
N SER A 15 3.96 3.60 -4.66
CA SER A 15 3.00 4.51 -5.28
C SER A 15 3.66 5.69 -6.00
N PHE A 16 4.92 5.98 -5.68
CA PHE A 16 5.70 7.07 -6.27
C PHE A 16 6.69 6.60 -7.35
N ASN A 17 6.56 5.37 -7.84
CA ASN A 17 7.36 4.94 -8.99
C ASN A 17 6.79 5.52 -10.29
N LYS A 18 7.56 6.38 -10.95
CA LYS A 18 7.23 6.98 -12.25
C LYS A 18 6.99 5.93 -13.34
N ASN A 19 7.73 4.82 -13.27
CA ASN A 19 7.68 3.73 -14.24
C ASN A 19 6.67 2.64 -13.87
N LYS A 20 5.86 2.88 -12.82
CA LYS A 20 4.80 1.95 -12.41
C LYS A 20 3.80 1.75 -13.53
N ILE A 21 3.59 0.51 -13.92
CA ILE A 21 2.54 0.17 -14.87
C ILE A 21 1.19 0.32 -14.18
N ILE A 22 0.46 1.35 -14.56
CA ILE A 22 -0.93 1.54 -14.16
C ILE A 22 -1.76 0.54 -14.95
N LYS A 23 -2.44 -0.38 -14.25
CA LYS A 23 -3.39 -1.28 -14.90
C LYS A 23 -4.48 -0.45 -15.59
N ASN A 24 -4.98 -0.92 -16.70
CA ASN A 24 -5.99 -0.21 -17.52
C ASN A 24 -7.19 0.30 -16.69
N ASP A 25 -7.60 -0.44 -15.67
CA ASP A 25 -8.69 -0.07 -14.76
C ASP A 25 -8.48 1.30 -14.08
N PHE A 26 -7.23 1.64 -13.72
CA PHE A 26 -6.89 2.94 -13.12
C PHE A 26 -6.65 4.03 -14.17
N LYS A 27 -6.25 3.65 -15.39
CA LYS A 27 -6.08 4.61 -16.48
C LYS A 27 -7.41 5.24 -16.87
N GLU A 28 -8.49 4.45 -16.87
CA GLU A 28 -9.84 4.96 -17.11
C GLU A 28 -10.29 5.93 -16.01
N PHE A 29 -9.98 5.65 -14.73
CA PHE A 29 -10.24 6.58 -13.63
C PHE A 29 -9.46 7.89 -13.79
N TYR A 30 -8.21 7.83 -14.18
CA TYR A 30 -7.37 9.01 -14.41
C TYR A 30 -7.87 9.86 -15.59
N GLU A 31 -8.28 9.22 -16.68
CA GLU A 31 -8.90 9.91 -17.82
C GLU A 31 -10.28 10.49 -17.46
N LEU A 32 -11.00 9.84 -16.55
CA LEU A 32 -12.27 10.33 -16.03
C LEU A 32 -12.06 11.59 -15.17
N GLU A 33 -11.06 11.56 -14.28
CA GLU A 33 -10.69 12.71 -13.43
C GLU A 33 -10.32 13.92 -14.28
N LYS A 34 -9.49 13.75 -15.32
CA LYS A 34 -9.20 14.82 -16.29
C LYS A 34 -10.43 15.37 -17.01
N LYS A 35 -11.45 14.55 -17.26
CA LYS A 35 -12.72 14.98 -17.86
C LYS A 35 -13.57 15.75 -16.87
N ILE A 36 -13.55 15.40 -15.59
CA ILE A 36 -14.27 16.09 -14.50
C ILE A 36 -13.69 17.48 -14.30
N ASP A 37 -12.36 17.62 -14.25
CA ASP A 37 -11.68 18.92 -14.10
C ASP A 37 -11.98 19.89 -15.25
N ASN A 38 -12.34 19.38 -16.43
CA ASN A 38 -12.75 20.19 -17.58
C ASN A 38 -14.26 20.47 -17.65
N PHE A 39 -15.04 20.22 -16.58
CA PHE A 39 -16.49 20.47 -16.51
C PHE A 39 -17.32 19.86 -17.68
N LYS A 40 -16.80 18.83 -18.34
CA LYS A 40 -17.60 18.07 -19.30
C LYS A 40 -18.36 17.03 -18.53
N THR A 41 -19.68 17.09 -18.59
CA THR A 41 -20.60 16.10 -18.03
C THR A 41 -20.19 14.71 -18.51
N VAL A 42 -19.51 13.95 -17.67
CA VAL A 42 -19.24 12.54 -17.97
C VAL A 42 -20.57 11.83 -17.89
N SER A 43 -21.03 11.29 -19.01
CA SER A 43 -22.24 10.49 -19.02
C SER A 43 -22.01 9.24 -18.16
N ASN A 44 -22.90 8.98 -17.22
CA ASN A 44 -22.86 7.73 -16.44
C ASN A 44 -22.88 6.49 -17.34
N TYR A 45 -23.37 6.62 -18.59
CA TYR A 45 -23.36 5.56 -19.60
C TYR A 45 -21.93 5.11 -19.95
N ASP A 46 -20.95 6.02 -20.05
CA ASP A 46 -19.56 5.68 -20.38
C ASP A 46 -18.86 4.86 -19.29
N ILE A 47 -19.32 4.99 -18.04
CA ILE A 47 -18.78 4.23 -16.90
C ILE A 47 -19.40 2.82 -16.85
N TYR A 48 -20.70 2.72 -17.04
CA TYR A 48 -21.43 1.47 -16.85
C TYR A 48 -21.56 0.61 -18.10
N PHE A 49 -21.45 1.20 -19.29
CA PHE A 49 -21.69 0.52 -20.58
C PHE A 49 -20.45 0.49 -21.47
N ASN A 50 -19.24 0.36 -20.90
CA ASN A 50 -18.05 0.09 -21.70
C ASN A 50 -17.85 -1.42 -21.91
N ILE A 51 -17.09 -1.79 -22.96
CA ILE A 51 -16.82 -3.18 -23.35
C ILE A 51 -16.16 -3.97 -22.21
N GLU A 52 -15.34 -3.33 -21.40
CA GLU A 52 -14.62 -3.97 -20.29
C GLU A 52 -15.58 -4.31 -19.15
N THR A 53 -16.43 -3.38 -18.73
CA THR A 53 -17.47 -3.60 -17.72
C THR A 53 -18.44 -4.71 -18.19
N PHE A 54 -18.83 -4.69 -19.46
CA PHE A 54 -19.66 -5.74 -20.04
C PHE A 54 -18.96 -7.10 -20.02
N SER A 55 -17.69 -7.18 -20.43
CA SER A 55 -16.91 -8.42 -20.41
C SER A 55 -16.71 -8.96 -18.98
N LYS A 56 -16.43 -8.09 -18.01
CA LYS A 56 -16.33 -8.47 -16.59
C LYS A 56 -17.66 -8.99 -16.05
N SER A 57 -18.77 -8.35 -16.41
CA SER A 57 -20.12 -8.77 -16.02
C SER A 57 -20.49 -10.14 -16.59
N ILE A 58 -20.21 -10.40 -17.86
CA ILE A 58 -20.42 -11.72 -18.48
C ILE A 58 -19.57 -12.79 -17.78
N LYS A 59 -18.29 -12.51 -17.53
CA LYS A 59 -17.42 -13.46 -16.82
C LYS A 59 -17.94 -13.77 -15.42
N LEU A 60 -18.48 -12.79 -14.71
CA LEU A 60 -19.07 -12.98 -13.39
C LEU A 60 -20.33 -13.85 -13.45
N VAL A 61 -21.22 -13.59 -14.41
CA VAL A 61 -22.43 -14.40 -14.64
C VAL A 61 -22.07 -15.85 -14.96
N ILE A 62 -21.09 -16.07 -15.86
CA ILE A 62 -20.63 -17.43 -16.23
C ILE A 62 -20.02 -18.14 -15.00
N LYS A 63 -19.20 -17.46 -14.21
CA LYS A 63 -18.64 -18.02 -12.97
C LYS A 63 -19.75 -18.44 -11.99
N ASN A 64 -20.76 -17.60 -11.81
CA ASN A 64 -21.91 -17.89 -10.95
C ASN A 64 -22.72 -19.10 -11.45
N ILE A 65 -22.98 -19.18 -12.75
CA ILE A 65 -23.71 -20.32 -13.37
C ILE A 65 -22.92 -21.63 -13.19
N LEU A 66 -21.61 -21.57 -13.29
CA LEU A 66 -20.74 -22.74 -13.13
C LEU A 66 -20.44 -23.09 -11.65
N ASN A 67 -21.12 -22.43 -10.68
CA ASN A 67 -20.86 -22.55 -9.24
C ASN A 67 -19.35 -22.43 -8.87
N LYS A 68 -18.57 -21.78 -9.72
CA LYS A 68 -17.20 -21.40 -9.39
C LYS A 68 -17.31 -20.14 -8.55
N GLN A 69 -17.27 -20.33 -7.22
CA GLN A 69 -17.11 -19.20 -6.28
C GLN A 69 -16.01 -18.30 -6.81
N PRO A 70 -16.26 -16.99 -6.97
CA PRO A 70 -15.19 -16.10 -7.34
C PRO A 70 -14.12 -16.21 -6.24
N ASN A 71 -12.88 -16.49 -6.63
CA ASN A 71 -11.72 -16.36 -5.75
C ASN A 71 -11.48 -14.87 -5.42
N ASP A 72 -12.53 -14.11 -5.24
CA ASP A 72 -12.46 -12.67 -5.28
C ASP A 72 -12.46 -12.13 -3.84
N VAL A 73 -11.70 -11.11 -3.69
CA VAL A 73 -11.67 -10.26 -2.52
C VAL A 73 -13.09 -9.84 -2.18
N ILE A 74 -13.51 -10.19 -0.98
CA ILE A 74 -14.80 -9.76 -0.45
C ILE A 74 -14.57 -8.48 0.35
N TYR A 75 -15.34 -7.46 0.05
CA TYR A 75 -15.41 -6.27 0.89
C TYR A 75 -16.56 -6.41 1.88
N LEU A 76 -16.28 -6.26 3.17
CA LEU A 76 -17.31 -6.32 4.21
C LEU A 76 -18.27 -5.14 4.07
N PRO A 77 -19.61 -5.37 3.94
CA PRO A 77 -20.57 -4.28 3.73
C PRO A 77 -20.61 -3.25 4.86
N LYS A 78 -20.26 -3.66 6.08
CA LYS A 78 -20.32 -2.81 7.27
C LYS A 78 -19.27 -1.70 7.29
N ASN A 79 -18.05 -1.96 6.78
CA ASN A 79 -16.91 -1.07 6.93
C ASN A 79 -16.04 -0.98 5.68
N GLY A 80 -16.37 -1.68 4.59
CA GLY A 80 -15.59 -1.70 3.36
C GLY A 80 -14.24 -2.41 3.48
N MET A 81 -13.97 -3.12 4.59
CA MET A 81 -12.72 -3.84 4.76
C MET A 81 -12.60 -4.97 3.74
N ARG A 82 -11.41 -5.09 3.17
CA ARG A 82 -11.07 -6.18 2.27
C ARG A 82 -10.76 -7.44 3.08
N GLU A 83 -11.47 -8.54 2.79
CA GLU A 83 -11.14 -9.87 3.31
C GLU A 83 -10.43 -10.72 2.26
N TYR A 84 -9.40 -11.43 2.70
CA TYR A 84 -8.61 -12.36 1.88
C TYR A 84 -9.14 -13.78 2.08
N GLN A 85 -10.38 -14.06 1.67
CA GLN A 85 -11.08 -15.32 1.94
C GLN A 85 -10.26 -16.55 1.52
N ASN A 86 -9.57 -16.51 0.38
CA ASN A 86 -8.74 -17.62 -0.07
C ASN A 86 -7.61 -17.93 0.90
N TYR A 87 -6.91 -16.90 1.38
CA TYR A 87 -5.84 -17.08 2.35
C TYR A 87 -6.38 -17.61 3.68
N ILE A 88 -7.55 -17.08 4.10
CA ILE A 88 -8.24 -17.52 5.33
C ILE A 88 -8.69 -18.98 5.23
N GLU A 89 -9.23 -19.40 4.07
CA GLU A 89 -9.66 -20.77 3.84
C GLU A 89 -8.48 -21.73 3.76
N ASP A 90 -7.43 -21.38 3.03
CA ASP A 90 -6.21 -22.16 2.94
C ASP A 90 -5.50 -22.30 4.31
N ASP A 91 -5.48 -21.22 5.10
CA ASP A 91 -4.92 -21.22 6.46
C ASP A 91 -5.72 -22.17 7.39
N LYS A 92 -7.05 -22.09 7.36
CA LYS A 92 -7.94 -23.00 8.12
C LYS A 92 -7.75 -24.47 7.73
N GLN A 93 -7.39 -24.73 6.48
CA GLN A 93 -7.14 -26.09 5.96
C GLN A 93 -5.69 -26.55 6.14
N GLY A 94 -4.82 -25.70 6.73
CA GLY A 94 -3.38 -25.98 6.88
C GLY A 94 -2.61 -26.02 5.56
N LYS A 95 -3.15 -25.38 4.50
CA LYS A 95 -2.56 -25.34 3.16
C LYS A 95 -1.83 -24.03 2.88
N PHE A 96 -2.05 -23.00 3.70
CA PHE A 96 -1.44 -21.70 3.50
C PHE A 96 0.03 -21.72 3.91
N ASP A 97 0.90 -21.42 2.96
CA ASP A 97 2.35 -21.32 3.14
C ASP A 97 2.74 -19.82 3.10
N ILE A 98 2.92 -19.25 4.28
CA ILE A 98 3.27 -17.83 4.42
C ILE A 98 4.66 -17.51 3.85
N ASP A 99 5.64 -18.40 4.00
CA ASP A 99 7.00 -18.17 3.49
C ASP A 99 6.99 -18.12 1.96
N LYS A 100 6.23 -19.00 1.35
CA LYS A 100 6.02 -19.02 -0.10
C LYS A 100 5.25 -17.77 -0.56
N SER A 101 4.22 -17.36 0.17
CA SER A 101 3.42 -16.17 -0.15
C SER A 101 4.30 -14.92 -0.13
N ILE A 102 5.06 -14.70 0.93
CA ILE A 102 5.98 -13.57 1.07
C ILE A 102 7.04 -13.57 -0.02
N SER A 103 7.73 -14.69 -0.24
CA SER A 103 8.78 -14.80 -1.24
C SER A 103 8.29 -14.55 -2.65
N ASN A 104 7.11 -15.08 -3.02
CA ASN A 104 6.50 -14.85 -4.33
C ASN A 104 6.09 -13.38 -4.52
N ASP A 105 5.56 -12.75 -3.49
CA ASP A 105 5.12 -11.36 -3.53
C ASP A 105 6.33 -10.43 -3.72
N ILE A 106 7.38 -10.58 -2.90
CA ILE A 106 8.63 -9.82 -3.04
C ILE A 106 9.20 -10.00 -4.45
N LYS A 107 9.32 -11.24 -4.93
CA LYS A 107 9.82 -11.52 -6.27
C LYS A 107 8.99 -10.84 -7.36
N SER A 108 7.67 -10.84 -7.22
CA SER A 108 6.77 -10.19 -8.18
C SER A 108 6.96 -8.67 -8.23
N TYR A 109 7.30 -8.04 -7.12
CA TYR A 109 7.50 -6.60 -7.04
C TYR A 109 8.72 -6.12 -7.80
N PHE A 110 9.80 -6.90 -7.81
CA PHE A 110 11.04 -6.54 -8.51
C PHE A 110 11.14 -7.15 -9.91
N ALA A 111 10.24 -8.06 -10.29
CA ALA A 111 10.20 -8.65 -11.63
C ALA A 111 9.83 -7.60 -12.70
N PRO A 112 10.12 -7.86 -14.00
CA PRO A 112 9.66 -7.00 -15.09
C PRO A 112 8.14 -6.73 -14.98
N LYS A 113 7.76 -5.44 -15.05
CA LYS A 113 6.39 -4.94 -14.82
C LYS A 113 5.89 -5.00 -13.37
N GLY A 114 6.72 -5.38 -12.41
CA GLY A 114 6.43 -5.26 -10.98
C GLY A 114 6.44 -3.82 -10.48
N PHE A 115 5.94 -3.63 -9.27
CA PHE A 115 5.76 -2.28 -8.70
C PHE A 115 7.06 -1.52 -8.47
N TYR A 116 8.16 -2.21 -8.21
CA TYR A 116 9.49 -1.62 -8.00
C TYR A 116 10.41 -1.75 -9.22
N TYR A 117 9.92 -2.32 -10.33
CA TYR A 117 10.74 -2.49 -11.53
C TYR A 117 11.14 -1.12 -12.10
N ASN A 118 12.44 -0.93 -12.36
CA ASN A 118 13.02 0.33 -12.83
C ASN A 118 12.53 1.54 -12.02
N TYR A 119 12.59 1.43 -10.69
CA TYR A 119 12.09 2.49 -9.82
C TYR A 119 12.77 3.83 -10.08
N GLU A 120 11.97 4.85 -10.31
CA GLU A 120 12.35 6.26 -10.41
C GLU A 120 11.29 7.07 -9.68
N PHE A 121 11.70 7.92 -8.75
CA PHE A 121 10.78 8.75 -7.97
C PHE A 121 10.02 9.74 -8.85
N SER A 122 8.70 9.78 -8.72
CA SER A 122 7.80 10.64 -9.47
C SER A 122 7.48 11.93 -8.74
N TYR A 123 7.96 13.05 -9.25
CA TYR A 123 7.56 14.37 -8.77
C TYR A 123 6.12 14.74 -9.19
N GLU A 124 5.59 14.16 -10.25
CA GLU A 124 4.19 14.31 -10.65
C GLU A 124 3.26 13.73 -9.59
N TYR A 125 3.53 12.52 -9.11
CA TYR A 125 2.73 11.90 -8.03
C TYR A 125 2.92 12.62 -6.70
N LEU A 126 4.10 13.19 -6.46
CA LEU A 126 4.33 14.05 -5.29
C LEU A 126 3.47 15.31 -5.34
N GLU A 127 3.34 15.95 -6.49
CA GLU A 127 2.50 17.15 -6.66
C GLU A 127 1.01 16.80 -6.45
N HIS A 128 0.52 15.67 -6.95
CA HIS A 128 -0.84 15.19 -6.65
C HIS A 128 -1.06 14.97 -5.16
N PHE A 129 -0.09 14.37 -4.47
CA PHE A 129 -0.15 14.20 -3.02
C PHE A 129 -0.20 15.56 -2.31
N LYS A 130 0.68 16.49 -2.66
CA LYS A 130 0.73 17.85 -2.11
C LYS A 130 -0.60 18.57 -2.28
N ASN A 131 -1.16 18.58 -3.50
CA ASN A 131 -2.45 19.20 -3.80
C ASN A 131 -3.58 18.59 -2.94
N THR A 132 -3.54 17.28 -2.69
CA THR A 132 -4.50 16.62 -1.81
C THR A 132 -4.39 17.11 -0.37
N ILE A 133 -3.16 17.26 0.15
CA ILE A 133 -2.93 17.76 1.51
C ILE A 133 -3.35 19.23 1.63
N GLU A 134 -3.03 20.06 0.64
CA GLU A 134 -3.43 21.47 0.58
C GLU A 134 -4.95 21.61 0.54
N TYR A 135 -5.63 20.87 -0.33
CA TYR A 135 -7.10 20.84 -0.38
C TYR A 135 -7.74 20.48 0.98
N CYS A 136 -7.21 19.47 1.66
CA CYS A 136 -7.71 19.10 2.99
C CYS A 136 -7.53 20.25 4.01
N LYS A 137 -6.37 20.92 4.01
CA LYS A 137 -6.11 22.07 4.88
C LYS A 137 -7.06 23.24 4.61
N GLU A 138 -7.28 23.57 3.34
CA GLU A 138 -8.18 24.66 2.91
C GLU A 138 -9.65 24.39 3.31
N ASN A 139 -10.04 23.12 3.39
CA ASN A 139 -11.38 22.69 3.75
C ASN A 139 -11.52 22.28 5.24
N ASN A 140 -10.52 22.62 6.08
CA ASN A 140 -10.50 22.27 7.51
C ASN A 140 -10.66 20.76 7.78
N ILE A 141 -10.12 19.92 6.90
CA ILE A 141 -10.06 18.47 7.07
C ILE A 141 -8.73 18.13 7.72
N GLU A 142 -8.75 17.53 8.90
CA GLU A 142 -7.55 17.02 9.56
C GLU A 142 -7.02 15.79 8.81
N VAL A 143 -5.71 15.73 8.54
CA VAL A 143 -5.10 14.62 7.78
C VAL A 143 -4.06 13.91 8.61
N PHE A 144 -4.24 12.60 8.79
CA PHE A 144 -3.26 11.69 9.36
C PHE A 144 -2.56 10.93 8.23
N VAL A 145 -1.29 11.26 8.00
CA VAL A 145 -0.47 10.57 7.00
C VAL A 145 0.36 9.49 7.66
N TYR A 146 0.38 8.31 7.08
CA TYR A 146 1.21 7.21 7.58
C TYR A 146 1.85 6.41 6.44
N MET A 147 3.02 5.84 6.71
CA MET A 147 3.67 4.87 5.84
C MET A 147 3.34 3.46 6.31
N THR A 148 2.84 2.62 5.40
CA THR A 148 2.37 1.27 5.72
C THR A 148 3.47 0.38 6.26
N PRO A 149 3.19 -0.46 7.26
CA PRO A 149 4.12 -1.47 7.74
C PRO A 149 4.22 -2.62 6.74
N LEU A 150 5.21 -2.58 5.88
CA LEU A 150 5.57 -3.70 5.01
C LEU A 150 6.33 -4.76 5.81
N TYR A 151 6.23 -6.03 5.42
CA TYR A 151 7.06 -7.07 6.02
C TYR A 151 8.55 -6.75 5.85
N SER A 152 9.34 -6.98 6.90
CA SER A 152 10.73 -6.48 6.97
C SER A 152 11.62 -6.95 5.81
N GLU A 153 11.45 -8.17 5.33
CA GLU A 153 12.22 -8.66 4.16
C GLU A 153 11.93 -7.86 2.88
N LEU A 154 10.73 -7.26 2.73
CA LEU A 154 10.46 -6.38 1.58
C LEU A 154 11.25 -5.07 1.70
N PHE A 155 11.42 -4.55 2.90
CA PHE A 155 12.28 -3.39 3.15
C PHE A 155 13.76 -3.71 2.86
N ASP A 156 14.23 -4.88 3.27
CA ASP A 156 15.58 -5.35 2.97
C ASP A 156 15.80 -5.55 1.46
N ALA A 157 14.80 -6.11 0.77
CA ALA A 157 14.80 -6.29 -0.68
C ALA A 157 14.89 -4.97 -1.46
N ILE A 158 14.28 -3.88 -0.98
CA ILE A 158 14.42 -2.53 -1.56
C ILE A 158 15.90 -2.10 -1.56
N ASN A 159 16.61 -2.34 -0.46
CA ASN A 159 18.05 -2.06 -0.40
C ASN A 159 18.86 -2.98 -1.33
N SER A 160 18.59 -4.28 -1.33
CA SER A 160 19.29 -5.26 -2.16
C SER A 160 19.09 -5.01 -3.67
N ALA A 161 17.97 -4.37 -4.04
CA ALA A 161 17.72 -3.87 -5.40
C ALA A 161 18.40 -2.53 -5.73
N ASN A 162 19.20 -1.97 -4.82
CA ASN A 162 19.84 -0.65 -4.93
C ASN A 162 18.86 0.54 -4.97
N TYR A 163 17.67 0.41 -4.38
CA TYR A 163 16.66 1.49 -4.35
C TYR A 163 16.64 2.25 -3.02
N TYR A 164 17.57 2.01 -2.09
CA TYR A 164 17.56 2.70 -0.80
C TYR A 164 17.72 4.22 -0.91
N ASP A 165 18.48 4.72 -1.88
CA ASP A 165 18.61 6.17 -2.10
C ASP A 165 17.33 6.80 -2.61
N GLU A 166 16.58 6.13 -3.49
CA GLU A 166 15.25 6.56 -3.91
C GLU A 166 14.24 6.49 -2.76
N PHE A 167 14.36 5.47 -1.88
CA PHE A 167 13.55 5.35 -0.68
C PHE A 167 13.81 6.51 0.32
N LYS A 168 15.06 6.88 0.53
CA LYS A 168 15.42 8.07 1.33
C LYS A 168 14.86 9.34 0.72
N LYS A 169 15.01 9.52 -0.59
CA LYS A 169 14.49 10.65 -1.33
C LYS A 169 12.96 10.76 -1.16
N PHE A 170 12.23 9.68 -1.38
CA PHE A 170 10.79 9.61 -1.17
C PHE A 170 10.39 10.13 0.22
N LYS A 171 10.97 9.61 1.31
CA LYS A 171 10.65 10.06 2.67
C LYS A 171 10.98 11.53 2.91
N LYS A 172 12.11 12.00 2.40
CA LYS A 172 12.51 13.41 2.50
C LYS A 172 11.58 14.35 1.73
N GLU A 173 11.06 13.93 0.60
CA GLU A 173 10.11 14.74 -0.16
C GLU A 173 8.73 14.77 0.51
N ILE A 174 8.25 13.65 1.06
CA ILE A 174 6.97 13.61 1.80
C ILE A 174 7.01 14.52 3.02
N VAL A 175 8.07 14.48 3.82
CA VAL A 175 8.15 15.27 5.06
C VAL A 175 8.22 16.80 4.82
N LYS A 176 8.62 17.24 3.63
CA LYS A 176 8.54 18.66 3.24
C LYS A 176 7.10 19.16 3.16
N ILE A 177 6.16 18.27 2.84
CA ILE A 177 4.73 18.58 2.66
C ILE A 177 3.98 18.45 3.99
N THR A 178 4.21 17.35 4.71
CA THR A 178 3.52 17.06 5.98
C THR A 178 4.31 16.05 6.81
N ASP A 179 4.15 16.13 8.14
CA ASP A 179 4.59 15.07 9.05
C ASP A 179 3.86 13.77 8.74
N PHE A 180 4.46 12.64 9.09
CA PHE A 180 3.84 11.34 8.93
C PHE A 180 4.23 10.35 10.02
N ILE A 181 3.41 9.32 10.20
CA ILE A 181 3.70 8.21 11.11
C ILE A 181 4.36 7.09 10.29
N ASP A 182 5.58 6.73 10.65
CA ASP A 182 6.41 5.78 9.92
C ASP A 182 6.43 4.42 10.59
N PHE A 183 5.77 3.42 10.00
CA PHE A 183 5.78 2.03 10.44
C PHE A 183 6.84 1.17 9.74
N THR A 184 7.68 1.74 8.88
CA THR A 184 8.68 0.97 8.11
C THR A 184 9.86 0.53 8.97
N GLY A 185 10.63 -0.45 8.47
CA GLY A 185 11.81 -0.99 9.13
C GLY A 185 11.50 -2.26 9.93
N HIS A 186 12.44 -2.67 10.78
CA HIS A 186 12.36 -3.86 11.61
C HIS A 186 11.70 -3.54 12.96
N THR A 187 10.41 -3.74 13.06
CA THR A 187 9.60 -3.53 14.28
C THR A 187 8.99 -4.85 14.76
N SER A 188 8.40 -4.87 15.94
CA SER A 188 7.69 -6.06 16.44
C SER A 188 6.51 -6.50 15.55
N ILE A 189 5.97 -5.59 14.72
CA ILE A 189 4.92 -5.90 13.76
C ILE A 189 5.54 -6.43 12.46
N THR A 190 6.52 -5.70 11.91
CA THR A 190 7.05 -5.97 10.57
C THR A 190 7.95 -7.19 10.48
N THR A 191 8.54 -7.64 11.59
CA THR A 191 9.40 -8.84 11.64
C THR A 191 8.64 -10.14 11.86
N SER A 192 7.35 -10.08 12.21
CA SER A 192 6.54 -11.27 12.44
C SER A 192 5.71 -11.63 11.20
N LYS A 193 6.13 -12.66 10.47
CA LYS A 193 5.40 -13.14 9.28
C LYS A 193 3.96 -13.56 9.58
N ASN A 194 3.66 -13.97 10.81
CA ASN A 194 2.31 -14.35 11.23
C ASN A 194 1.32 -13.17 11.21
N ASN A 195 1.81 -11.94 11.17
CA ASN A 195 0.98 -10.73 11.05
C ASN A 195 0.51 -10.47 9.62
N TYR A 196 0.97 -11.24 8.63
CA TYR A 196 0.79 -10.96 7.21
C TYR A 196 0.14 -12.12 6.46
N TRP A 197 -0.48 -11.78 5.32
CA TRP A 197 -0.90 -12.73 4.29
C TRP A 197 0.16 -12.87 3.18
N ASP A 198 0.93 -11.82 2.93
CA ASP A 198 2.05 -11.73 1.98
C ASP A 198 3.02 -10.64 2.44
N ALA A 199 3.92 -10.14 1.60
CA ALA A 199 4.91 -9.15 2.00
C ALA A 199 4.35 -7.74 2.30
N SER A 200 3.08 -7.47 1.96
CA SER A 200 2.49 -6.12 2.04
C SER A 200 1.14 -6.05 2.74
N HIS A 201 0.44 -7.17 2.88
CA HIS A 201 -0.92 -7.18 3.41
C HIS A 201 -0.99 -7.75 4.82
N LEU A 202 -1.23 -6.87 5.78
CA LEU A 202 -1.46 -7.24 7.18
C LEU A 202 -2.77 -7.99 7.37
N LYS A 203 -2.79 -8.90 8.35
CA LYS A 203 -4.04 -9.49 8.86
C LYS A 203 -4.86 -8.44 9.60
N VAL A 204 -6.18 -8.61 9.58
CA VAL A 204 -7.15 -7.62 10.10
C VAL A 204 -6.87 -7.24 11.55
N GLU A 205 -6.52 -8.20 12.39
CA GLU A 205 -6.24 -7.99 13.81
C GLU A 205 -5.09 -6.99 14.03
N LYS A 206 -4.10 -7.01 13.15
CA LYS A 206 -2.97 -6.07 13.18
C LYS A 206 -3.30 -4.71 12.58
N THR A 207 -4.21 -4.67 11.62
CA THR A 207 -4.70 -3.41 11.06
C THR A 207 -5.40 -2.57 12.14
N GLU A 208 -6.17 -3.17 13.04
CA GLU A 208 -6.79 -2.45 14.15
C GLU A 208 -5.75 -1.84 15.12
N GLU A 209 -4.66 -2.56 15.39
CA GLU A 209 -3.55 -2.07 16.21
C GLU A 209 -2.88 -0.86 15.55
N ILE A 210 -2.61 -0.91 14.25
CA ILE A 210 -2.05 0.19 13.47
C ILE A 210 -3.00 1.41 13.52
N MET A 211 -4.29 1.21 13.28
CA MET A 211 -5.27 2.29 13.29
C MET A 211 -5.38 2.98 14.65
N LYS A 212 -5.33 2.22 15.74
CA LYS A 212 -5.29 2.80 17.10
C LYS A 212 -4.03 3.66 17.31
N ASN A 213 -2.89 3.20 16.81
CA ASN A 213 -1.66 3.97 16.88
C ASN A 213 -1.72 5.27 16.06
N ILE A 214 -2.33 5.24 14.86
CA ILE A 214 -2.49 6.45 14.02
C ILE A 214 -3.38 7.48 14.71
N LEU A 215 -4.53 7.05 15.25
CA LEU A 215 -5.53 7.96 15.82
C LEU A 215 -5.16 8.48 17.22
N ASN A 216 -4.40 7.72 18.00
CA ASN A 216 -4.00 8.06 19.37
C ASN A 216 -2.49 8.28 19.48
N PHE A 217 -1.87 8.76 18.40
CA PHE A 217 -0.43 8.94 18.38
C PHE A 217 -0.02 10.04 19.38
N ASP A 218 0.40 9.61 20.57
CA ASP A 218 1.00 10.48 21.57
C ASP A 218 2.53 10.34 21.49
N SER A 219 3.19 11.45 21.23
CA SER A 219 4.66 11.53 21.15
C SER A 219 5.36 11.21 22.50
N THR A 220 4.60 11.19 23.60
CA THR A 220 5.13 10.90 24.95
C THR A 220 5.22 9.41 25.25
N ILE A 221 4.48 8.56 24.53
CA ILE A 221 4.61 7.11 24.68
C ILE A 221 5.71 6.67 23.73
N SER A 222 6.81 6.12 24.27
CA SER A 222 7.91 5.54 23.50
C SER A 222 7.39 4.50 22.49
N GLN A 223 7.13 4.96 21.27
CA GLN A 223 6.53 4.18 20.19
C GLN A 223 7.60 3.60 19.28
N ASP A 224 8.86 3.68 19.71
CA ASP A 224 10.05 3.19 19.03
C ASP A 224 9.96 1.70 18.64
N LYS A 225 8.99 0.99 19.23
CA LYS A 225 8.80 -0.44 18.95
C LYS A 225 8.01 -0.74 17.69
N ILE A 226 7.11 0.13 17.27
CA ILE A 226 6.23 -0.13 16.12
C ILE A 226 6.13 1.01 15.10
N ALA A 227 6.23 2.28 15.54
CA ALA A 227 6.12 3.45 14.67
C ALA A 227 6.92 4.64 15.22
N VAL A 228 7.26 5.57 14.34
CA VAL A 228 7.93 6.83 14.66
C VAL A 228 7.18 7.97 13.98
N LYS A 229 6.86 9.05 14.71
CA LYS A 229 6.41 10.29 14.07
C LYS A 229 7.62 10.96 13.42
N VAL A 230 7.56 11.11 12.11
CA VAL A 230 8.62 11.74 11.32
C VAL A 230 8.24 13.16 10.98
N THR A 231 9.15 14.07 11.30
CA THR A 231 9.07 15.50 11.04
C THR A 231 10.31 15.97 10.30
N LYS A 232 10.34 17.23 9.87
CA LYS A 232 11.53 17.83 9.22
C LYS A 232 12.77 17.80 10.12
N GLU A 233 12.58 17.82 11.42
CA GLU A 233 13.66 17.89 12.41
C GLU A 233 14.33 16.54 12.64
N ASN A 234 13.59 15.42 12.51
CA ASN A 234 14.11 14.09 12.86
C ASN A 234 14.26 13.13 11.66
N ILE A 235 13.93 13.55 10.44
CA ILE A 235 13.98 12.69 9.25
C ILE A 235 15.36 12.08 9.00
N ASP A 236 16.43 12.83 9.17
CA ASP A 236 17.78 12.32 8.92
C ASP A 236 18.19 11.27 9.97
N GLU A 237 17.87 11.47 11.23
CA GLU A 237 18.06 10.47 12.29
C GLU A 237 17.22 9.20 11.99
N ARG A 238 15.96 9.38 11.60
CA ARG A 238 15.09 8.24 11.24
C ARG A 238 15.68 7.42 10.10
N LEU A 239 16.17 8.07 9.05
CA LEU A 239 16.77 7.39 7.90
C LEU A 239 18.06 6.65 8.28
N GLU A 240 18.89 7.24 9.13
CA GLU A 240 20.09 6.58 9.64
C GLU A 240 19.73 5.35 10.50
N ASN A 241 18.72 5.44 11.35
CA ASN A 241 18.23 4.32 12.14
C ASN A 241 17.66 3.20 11.27
N LEU A 242 16.92 3.54 10.20
CA LEU A 242 16.45 2.56 9.21
C LEU A 242 17.62 1.89 8.49
N ARG A 243 18.65 2.66 8.11
CA ARG A 243 19.86 2.13 7.44
C ARG A 243 20.55 1.06 8.27
N LYS A 244 20.66 1.28 9.58
CA LYS A 244 21.27 0.32 10.53
C LYS A 244 20.49 -0.98 10.70
N GLN A 245 19.20 -0.99 10.37
CA GLN A 245 18.34 -2.16 10.49
C GLN A 245 18.40 -3.09 9.27
N ILE A 246 18.86 -2.58 8.12
CA ILE A 246 18.83 -3.31 6.85
C ILE A 246 19.66 -4.58 6.96
N GLN A 247 19.10 -5.69 6.49
CA GLN A 247 19.74 -6.98 6.36
C GLN A 247 19.90 -7.34 4.88
N ASP A 248 20.82 -8.26 4.58
CA ASP A 248 20.98 -8.77 3.23
C ASP A 248 19.77 -9.62 2.83
N TYR A 249 19.25 -9.40 1.64
CA TYR A 249 18.17 -10.16 1.05
C TYR A 249 18.55 -10.68 -0.34
N ASP A 250 18.41 -11.97 -0.56
CA ASP A 250 18.65 -12.56 -1.89
C ASP A 250 17.38 -12.43 -2.76
N LEU A 251 17.40 -11.49 -3.69
CA LEU A 251 16.33 -11.28 -4.67
C LEU A 251 16.07 -12.49 -5.58
N ASN A 252 17.03 -13.42 -5.69
CA ASN A 252 16.89 -14.66 -6.44
C ASN A 252 16.33 -15.82 -5.59
N LYS A 253 16.11 -15.58 -4.28
CA LYS A 253 15.55 -16.57 -3.36
C LYS A 253 14.28 -17.16 -3.96
N THR A 254 14.34 -18.42 -4.36
CA THR A 254 13.18 -19.14 -4.84
C THR A 254 12.46 -19.75 -3.65
N SER A 255 11.12 -19.70 -3.67
CA SER A 255 10.24 -20.34 -2.67
C SER A 255 10.25 -21.86 -2.70
N LEU A 256 11.18 -22.48 -3.44
CA LEU A 256 11.40 -23.92 -3.41
C LEU A 256 12.12 -24.24 -2.10
N GLY A 257 11.30 -24.53 -1.09
CA GLY A 257 11.77 -24.92 0.21
C GLY A 257 12.86 -25.98 0.11
N ASN A 258 13.83 -25.83 0.97
CA ASN A 258 14.68 -26.94 1.33
C ASN A 258 13.77 -28.08 1.78
N LYS A 259 13.71 -29.15 0.95
CA LYS A 259 13.19 -30.45 1.36
C LYS A 259 14.12 -31.05 2.39
#